data_7da5e7e867e06664c79ab4ea57e4d4d2
#
_entry.id   7da5e7e867e06664c79ab4ea57e4d4d2
#
_cell.length_a   1.000
_cell.length_b   1.000
_cell.length_c   1.000
_cell.angle_alpha   90.00
_cell.angle_beta   90.00
_cell.angle_gamma   90.00
#
_symmetry.space_group_name_H-M   'P 1'
#
loop_
_entity.id
_entity.type
_entity.pdbx_description
1 polymer ?
#
loop_
_entity_poly.entity_id
_entity_poly.type
_entity_poly.pdbx_seq_one_letter_code
_entity_poly.pdbx_strand_id
1 'polypeptide(L)'
;SEQTGAHAIFMKGHNHTDKIADAEAELEVARAIADNGINVTLTPEGDKYTMYATNVKINKDGSKKYKFAEGLMATYTYEQKTPTEINSSAESSVRLAINHANDKHAQIALIYDKHSLFHTKDIENGMKLYQSRHKAWKTKGVKAVVVISSKKILYEHHFDE
;
A
#
# COMPACT_ATOMS: atom_id res chain seq x y z
N SER A 1 19.21 0.35 2.19
CA SER A 1 19.56 -0.42 3.39
C SER A 1 21.02 -0.86 3.34
N GLU A 2 21.75 -0.68 4.39
CA GLU A 2 23.12 -1.18 4.52
C GLU A 2 23.16 -2.70 4.52
N GLN A 3 22.12 -3.34 4.98
CA GLN A 3 22.03 -4.80 5.08
C GLN A 3 21.80 -5.48 3.72
N THR A 4 21.00 -4.89 2.86
CA THR A 4 20.54 -5.51 1.62
C THR A 4 21.04 -4.79 0.36
N GLY A 5 21.59 -3.59 0.50
CA GLY A 5 21.93 -2.73 -0.64
C GLY A 5 20.73 -2.05 -1.30
N ALA A 6 19.51 -2.39 -0.91
CA ALA A 6 18.32 -1.72 -1.43
C ALA A 6 18.22 -0.29 -0.88
N HIS A 7 17.61 0.60 -1.64
CA HIS A 7 17.47 2.01 -1.27
C HIS A 7 16.02 2.43 -1.13
N ALA A 8 15.80 3.44 -0.32
CA ALA A 8 14.55 4.16 -0.19
C ALA A 8 14.77 5.60 -0.68
N ILE A 9 14.00 6.01 -1.68
CA ILE A 9 14.05 7.35 -2.25
C ILE A 9 12.77 8.08 -1.88
N PHE A 10 12.92 9.26 -1.33
CA PHE A 10 11.81 10.15 -0.99
C PHE A 10 11.79 11.29 -2.01
N MET A 11 10.88 11.26 -2.97
CA MET A 11 10.78 12.29 -4.00
C MET A 11 10.19 13.57 -3.42
N LYS A 12 10.68 14.72 -3.93
CA LYS A 12 10.12 16.03 -3.58
C LYS A 12 8.63 16.06 -3.93
N GLY A 13 7.81 16.55 -3.01
CA GLY A 13 6.36 16.61 -3.18
C GLY A 13 5.61 15.42 -2.59
N HIS A 14 6.32 14.39 -2.16
CA HIS A 14 5.69 13.33 -1.37
C HIS A 14 5.34 13.87 0.01
N ASN A 15 4.18 13.50 0.51
CA ASN A 15 3.67 13.92 1.81
C ASN A 15 3.76 15.44 2.03
N HIS A 16 2.90 16.17 1.33
CA HIS A 16 2.78 17.63 1.44
C HIS A 16 2.07 18.07 2.74
N THR A 17 1.74 17.13 3.63
CA THR A 17 1.15 17.47 4.94
C THR A 17 2.23 17.96 5.89
N ASP A 18 1.92 18.97 6.70
CA ASP A 18 2.83 19.51 7.70
C ASP A 18 3.00 18.61 8.94
N LYS A 19 2.51 17.38 8.87
CA LYS A 19 2.55 16.44 9.99
C LYS A 19 3.82 15.59 9.92
N ILE A 20 4.80 15.95 10.72
CA ILE A 20 6.08 15.23 10.85
C ILE A 20 5.86 13.76 11.22
N ALA A 21 4.91 13.47 12.09
CA ALA A 21 4.61 12.09 12.51
C ALA A 21 4.18 11.20 11.35
N ASP A 22 3.40 11.72 10.40
CA ASP A 22 2.96 10.96 9.22
C ASP A 22 4.14 10.69 8.29
N ALA A 23 5.02 11.67 8.10
CA ALA A 23 6.23 11.50 7.30
C ALA A 23 7.18 10.46 7.91
N GLU A 24 7.34 10.46 9.22
CA GLU A 24 8.16 9.48 9.93
C GLU A 24 7.58 8.07 9.79
N ALA A 25 6.26 7.91 9.91
CA ALA A 25 5.59 6.64 9.73
C ALA A 25 5.78 6.08 8.32
N GLU A 26 5.61 6.90 7.30
CA GLU A 26 5.83 6.52 5.90
C GLU A 26 7.29 6.12 5.65
N LEU A 27 8.24 6.85 6.23
CA LEU A 27 9.66 6.56 6.10
C LEU A 27 10.03 5.25 6.83
N GLU A 28 9.41 4.96 7.97
CA GLU A 28 9.59 3.68 8.67
C GLU A 28 9.19 2.51 7.78
N VAL A 29 8.05 2.60 7.11
CA VAL A 29 7.59 1.57 6.18
C VAL A 29 8.54 1.44 5.00
N ALA A 30 8.98 2.55 4.41
CA ALA A 30 9.95 2.54 3.31
C ALA A 30 11.26 1.85 3.71
N ARG A 31 11.76 2.12 4.90
CA ARG A 31 12.95 1.46 5.43
C ARG A 31 12.74 -0.03 5.63
N ALA A 32 11.57 -0.44 6.14
CA ALA A 32 11.24 -1.85 6.30
C ALA A 32 11.21 -2.58 4.95
N ILE A 33 10.68 -1.94 3.91
CA ILE A 33 10.69 -2.48 2.54
C ILE A 33 12.14 -2.66 2.07
N ALA A 34 12.97 -1.64 2.21
CA ALA A 34 14.38 -1.68 1.80
C ALA A 34 15.17 -2.74 2.59
N ASP A 35 14.89 -2.89 3.87
CA ASP A 35 15.54 -3.91 4.72
C ASP A 35 15.16 -5.34 4.30
N ASN A 36 14.07 -5.50 3.57
CA ASN A 36 13.69 -6.77 2.94
C ASN A 36 14.19 -6.92 1.50
N GLY A 37 15.13 -6.08 1.07
CA GLY A 37 15.81 -6.22 -0.22
C GLY A 37 15.07 -5.60 -1.40
N ILE A 38 14.05 -4.78 -1.18
CA ILE A 38 13.23 -4.19 -2.23
C ILE A 38 13.50 -2.69 -2.29
N ASN A 39 13.85 -2.18 -3.46
CA ASN A 39 13.96 -0.74 -3.68
C ASN A 39 12.59 -0.10 -3.58
N VAL A 40 12.50 1.02 -2.89
CA VAL A 40 11.27 1.75 -2.69
C VAL A 40 11.44 3.21 -3.05
N THR A 41 10.43 3.78 -3.69
CA THR A 41 10.38 5.20 -4.04
C THR A 41 9.05 5.76 -3.57
N LEU A 42 9.09 6.76 -2.71
CA LEU A 42 7.91 7.50 -2.29
C LEU A 42 7.65 8.59 -3.32
N THR A 43 6.54 8.49 -4.03
CA THR A 43 6.23 9.36 -5.17
C THR A 43 5.46 10.60 -4.75
N PRO A 44 5.54 11.71 -5.54
CA PRO A 44 4.84 12.94 -5.23
C PRO A 44 3.32 12.80 -5.30
N GLU A 45 2.62 13.64 -4.56
CA GLU A 45 1.16 13.74 -4.60
C GLU A 45 0.71 15.21 -4.58
N GLY A 46 -0.51 15.46 -4.99
CA GLY A 46 -1.12 16.79 -5.01
C GLY A 46 -1.28 17.38 -6.42
N ASP A 47 -1.90 18.56 -6.49
CA ASP A 47 -2.32 19.18 -7.75
C ASP A 47 -1.19 19.47 -8.73
N LYS A 48 0.02 19.71 -8.22
CA LYS A 48 1.21 19.94 -9.05
C LYS A 48 1.78 18.67 -9.66
N TYR A 49 1.36 17.50 -9.18
CA TYR A 49 1.97 16.22 -9.49
C TYR A 49 0.98 15.22 -10.09
N THR A 50 0.00 15.72 -10.82
CA THR A 50 -1.06 14.86 -11.40
C THR A 50 -0.52 13.81 -12.36
N MET A 51 0.68 13.99 -12.92
CA MET A 51 1.35 12.98 -13.74
C MET A 51 1.72 11.72 -12.95
N TYR A 52 1.77 11.81 -11.63
CA TYR A 52 2.03 10.66 -10.75
C TYR A 52 0.75 10.02 -10.21
N ALA A 53 -0.42 10.57 -10.55
CA ALA A 53 -1.69 10.00 -10.12
C ALA A 53 -1.86 8.57 -10.66
N THR A 54 -2.36 7.69 -9.82
CA THR A 54 -2.59 6.29 -10.17
C THR A 54 -4.05 6.02 -10.52
N ASN A 55 -4.94 6.91 -10.12
CA ASN A 55 -6.36 6.86 -10.46
C ASN A 55 -6.93 8.28 -10.58
N VAL A 56 -7.94 8.42 -11.44
CA VAL A 56 -8.68 9.66 -11.61
C VAL A 56 -10.17 9.34 -11.54
N LYS A 57 -10.89 10.01 -10.64
CA LYS A 57 -12.35 9.90 -10.53
C LYS A 57 -13.01 11.18 -11.03
N ILE A 58 -14.12 11.03 -11.74
CA ILE A 58 -14.92 12.16 -12.21
C ILE A 58 -16.07 12.38 -11.24
N ASN A 59 -16.14 13.58 -10.66
CA ASN A 59 -17.21 13.99 -9.78
C ASN A 59 -18.49 14.30 -10.58
N LYS A 60 -19.63 14.40 -9.90
CA LYS A 60 -20.92 14.68 -10.53
C LYS A 60 -20.94 16.01 -11.28
N ASP A 61 -20.15 16.99 -10.83
CA ASP A 61 -20.02 18.30 -11.45
C ASP A 61 -19.02 18.33 -12.64
N GLY A 62 -18.45 17.16 -12.99
CA GLY A 62 -17.46 17.03 -14.07
C GLY A 62 -16.02 17.29 -13.65
N SER A 63 -15.79 17.75 -12.43
CA SER A 63 -14.43 17.95 -11.93
C SER A 63 -13.71 16.62 -11.71
N LYS A 64 -12.38 16.66 -11.77
CA LYS A 64 -11.54 15.47 -11.59
C LYS A 64 -10.97 15.40 -10.17
N LYS A 65 -11.02 14.21 -9.57
CA LYS A 65 -10.34 13.91 -8.32
C LYS A 65 -9.21 12.93 -8.60
N TYR A 66 -7.98 13.40 -8.41
CA TYR A 66 -6.78 12.58 -8.59
C TYR A 66 -6.47 11.81 -7.31
N LYS A 67 -6.14 10.54 -7.47
CA LYS A 67 -5.71 9.69 -6.37
C LYS A 67 -4.28 9.22 -6.61
N PHE A 68 -3.53 9.10 -5.52
CA PHE A 68 -2.10 8.81 -5.55
C PHE A 68 -1.81 7.60 -4.66
N ALA A 69 -1.18 6.58 -5.22
CA ALA A 69 -0.59 5.52 -4.42
C ALA A 69 0.61 6.08 -3.65
N GLU A 70 1.03 5.37 -2.61
CA GLU A 70 2.15 5.79 -1.74
C GLU A 70 3.45 5.92 -2.50
N GLY A 71 3.73 4.94 -3.36
CA GLY A 71 4.99 4.93 -4.10
C GLY A 71 5.16 3.68 -4.94
N LEU A 72 6.45 3.34 -5.16
CA LEU A 72 6.86 2.17 -5.92
C LEU A 72 7.66 1.22 -5.04
N MET A 73 7.29 -0.05 -5.06
CA MET A 73 8.12 -1.16 -4.59
C MET A 73 8.70 -1.81 -5.84
N ALA A 74 10.02 -1.73 -6.01
CA ALA A 74 10.66 -1.99 -7.29
C ALA A 74 10.01 -1.10 -8.37
N THR A 75 9.31 -1.67 -9.35
CA THR A 75 8.63 -0.93 -10.41
C THR A 75 7.10 -0.92 -10.26
N TYR A 76 6.57 -1.51 -9.20
CA TYR A 76 5.12 -1.64 -8.98
C TYR A 76 4.61 -0.59 -8.02
N THR A 77 3.50 0.06 -8.36
CA THR A 77 2.84 1.00 -7.45
C THR A 77 2.30 0.25 -6.22
N TYR A 78 2.45 0.86 -5.06
CA TYR A 78 1.93 0.27 -3.83
C TYR A 78 1.16 1.31 -3.01
N GLU A 79 0.20 0.81 -2.26
CA GLU A 79 -0.50 1.58 -1.23
C GLU A 79 -0.39 0.82 0.08
N GLN A 80 -0.20 1.54 1.17
CA GLN A 80 0.10 0.93 2.45
C GLN A 80 -0.98 1.16 3.49
N LYS A 81 -1.10 0.21 4.41
CA LYS A 81 -1.79 0.35 5.68
C LYS A 81 -0.88 -0.11 6.79
N THR A 82 -0.88 0.64 7.89
CA THR A 82 -0.17 0.28 9.12
C THR A 82 -1.19 0.17 10.25
N PRO A 83 -1.85 -1.00 10.40
CA PRO A 83 -2.83 -1.17 11.46
C PRO A 83 -2.18 -1.04 12.84
N THR A 84 -2.82 -0.29 13.72
CA THR A 84 -2.40 -0.14 15.12
C THR A 84 -3.21 -1.03 16.05
N GLU A 85 -4.39 -1.48 15.58
CA GLU A 85 -5.29 -2.35 16.32
C GLU A 85 -6.21 -3.11 15.34
N ILE A 86 -6.83 -4.16 15.80
CA ILE A 86 -7.86 -4.88 15.06
C ILE A 86 -9.23 -4.40 15.57
N ASN A 87 -9.97 -3.69 14.74
CA ASN A 87 -11.26 -3.10 15.12
C ASN A 87 -12.43 -4.09 15.06
N SER A 88 -12.62 -4.76 13.94
CA SER A 88 -13.71 -5.75 13.76
C SER A 88 -13.16 -7.15 13.80
N SER A 89 -12.36 -7.47 12.79
CA SER A 89 -11.65 -8.74 12.66
C SER A 89 -10.39 -8.53 11.86
N ALA A 90 -9.42 -9.41 12.01
CA ALA A 90 -8.19 -9.36 11.25
C ALA A 90 -8.48 -9.51 9.75
N GLU A 91 -9.40 -10.40 9.38
CA GLU A 91 -9.81 -10.60 7.98
C GLU A 91 -10.40 -9.34 7.37
N SER A 92 -11.25 -8.62 8.11
CA SER A 92 -11.83 -7.36 7.65
C SER A 92 -10.77 -6.28 7.46
N SER A 93 -9.78 -6.22 8.32
CA SER A 93 -8.66 -5.28 8.19
C SER A 93 -7.86 -5.55 6.91
N VAL A 94 -7.62 -6.80 6.59
CA VAL A 94 -6.94 -7.20 5.35
C VAL A 94 -7.79 -6.82 4.14
N ARG A 95 -9.07 -7.15 4.15
CA ARG A 95 -10.01 -6.79 3.08
C ARG A 95 -10.00 -5.27 2.82
N LEU A 96 -10.07 -4.49 3.87
CA LEU A 96 -10.09 -3.02 3.76
C LEU A 96 -8.77 -2.47 3.20
N ALA A 97 -7.63 -3.06 3.56
CA ALA A 97 -6.35 -2.68 3.02
C ALA A 97 -6.27 -2.93 1.50
N ILE A 98 -6.76 -4.08 1.05
CA ILE A 98 -6.82 -4.42 -0.37
C ILE A 98 -7.77 -3.46 -1.11
N ASN A 99 -8.95 -3.20 -0.54
CA ASN A 99 -9.90 -2.28 -1.13
C ASN A 99 -9.36 -0.86 -1.24
N HIS A 100 -8.63 -0.41 -0.24
CA HIS A 100 -7.98 0.90 -0.25
C HIS A 100 -6.93 0.99 -1.38
N ALA A 101 -6.11 -0.04 -1.54
CA ALA A 101 -5.15 -0.11 -2.63
C ALA A 101 -5.85 -0.13 -4.00
N ASN A 102 -6.94 -0.87 -4.10
CA ASN A 102 -7.73 -0.92 -5.34
C ASN A 102 -8.33 0.45 -5.68
N ASP A 103 -8.81 1.20 -4.70
CA ASP A 103 -9.35 2.54 -4.91
C ASP A 103 -8.29 3.51 -5.48
N LYS A 104 -7.05 3.33 -5.08
CA LYS A 104 -5.91 4.09 -5.61
C LYS A 104 -5.40 3.54 -6.95
N HIS A 105 -5.89 2.42 -7.42
CA HIS A 105 -5.34 1.64 -8.54
C HIS A 105 -3.87 1.28 -8.33
N ALA A 106 -3.49 1.00 -7.10
CA ALA A 106 -2.17 0.50 -6.78
C ALA A 106 -2.07 -0.98 -7.14
N GLN A 107 -0.90 -1.40 -7.60
CA GLN A 107 -0.64 -2.79 -7.99
C GLN A 107 -0.37 -3.69 -6.80
N ILE A 108 0.16 -3.14 -5.71
CA ILE A 108 0.46 -3.87 -4.48
C ILE A 108 -0.32 -3.25 -3.32
N ALA A 109 -1.03 -4.10 -2.59
CA ALA A 109 -1.56 -3.75 -1.28
C ALA A 109 -0.54 -4.19 -0.23
N LEU A 110 0.09 -3.21 0.43
CA LEU A 110 1.08 -3.46 1.47
C LEU A 110 0.47 -3.27 2.84
N ILE A 111 0.61 -4.26 3.69
CA ILE A 111 0.28 -4.16 5.11
C ILE A 111 1.58 -4.21 5.88
N TYR A 112 1.87 -3.14 6.62
CA TYR A 112 2.98 -3.09 7.54
C TYR A 112 2.50 -3.53 8.92
N ASP A 113 2.80 -4.77 9.27
CA ASP A 113 2.36 -5.37 10.55
C ASP A 113 3.36 -5.11 11.65
N LYS A 114 3.47 -3.85 12.03
CA LYS A 114 4.40 -3.38 13.06
C LYS A 114 4.14 -4.01 14.43
N HIS A 115 2.89 -4.25 14.75
CA HIS A 115 2.45 -4.71 16.07
C HIS A 115 2.13 -6.19 16.13
N SER A 116 2.49 -6.95 15.09
CA SER A 116 2.27 -8.42 15.03
C SER A 116 0.81 -8.82 15.25
N LEU A 117 -0.11 -8.13 14.58
CA LEU A 117 -1.54 -8.32 14.74
C LEU A 117 -2.11 -9.45 13.88
N PHE A 118 -1.38 -9.89 12.85
CA PHE A 118 -1.89 -10.80 11.84
C PHE A 118 -1.18 -12.14 11.86
N HIS A 119 -1.97 -13.22 11.73
CA HIS A 119 -1.50 -14.54 11.39
C HIS A 119 -1.72 -14.81 9.90
N THR A 120 -0.93 -15.68 9.31
CA THR A 120 -1.06 -16.06 7.88
C THR A 120 -2.50 -16.43 7.51
N LYS A 121 -3.18 -17.16 8.39
CA LYS A 121 -4.58 -17.56 8.19
C LYS A 121 -5.52 -16.37 8.06
N ASP A 122 -5.33 -15.34 8.88
CA ASP A 122 -6.12 -14.11 8.82
C ASP A 122 -5.95 -13.40 7.48
N ILE A 123 -4.75 -13.39 6.95
CA ILE A 123 -4.43 -12.76 5.67
C ILE A 123 -5.10 -13.52 4.54
N GLU A 124 -4.97 -14.84 4.51
CA GLU A 124 -5.62 -15.70 3.51
C GLU A 124 -7.13 -15.54 3.54
N ASN A 125 -7.74 -15.55 4.73
CA ASN A 125 -9.17 -15.37 4.89
C ASN A 125 -9.61 -13.97 4.48
N GLY A 126 -8.83 -12.95 4.75
CA GLY A 126 -9.09 -11.57 4.34
C GLY A 126 -9.09 -11.41 2.83
N MET A 127 -8.17 -12.07 2.14
CA MET A 127 -8.14 -12.10 0.68
C MET A 127 -9.38 -12.77 0.10
N LYS A 128 -9.80 -13.91 0.66
CA LYS A 128 -11.03 -14.60 0.26
C LYS A 128 -12.26 -13.73 0.50
N LEU A 129 -12.30 -13.04 1.62
CA LEU A 129 -13.39 -12.12 1.94
C LEU A 129 -13.46 -10.97 0.93
N TYR A 130 -12.32 -10.40 0.55
CA TYR A 130 -12.26 -9.38 -0.49
C TYR A 130 -12.78 -9.91 -1.83
N GLN A 131 -12.32 -11.07 -2.25
CA GLN A 131 -12.73 -11.69 -3.50
C GLN A 131 -14.23 -11.98 -3.55
N SER A 132 -14.84 -12.38 -2.43
CA SER A 132 -16.27 -12.65 -2.36
C SER A 132 -17.14 -11.40 -2.39
N ARG A 133 -16.65 -10.29 -1.82
CA ARG A 133 -17.40 -9.03 -1.72
C ARG A 133 -17.16 -8.07 -2.88
N HIS A 134 -16.02 -8.14 -3.52
CA HIS A 134 -15.57 -7.17 -4.54
C HIS A 134 -15.32 -7.89 -5.86
N LYS A 135 -16.39 -8.16 -6.61
CA LYS A 135 -16.32 -8.83 -7.92
C LYS A 135 -15.44 -8.11 -8.94
N ALA A 136 -15.18 -6.83 -8.74
CA ALA A 136 -14.29 -6.03 -9.59
C ALA A 136 -12.82 -6.41 -9.46
N TRP A 137 -12.48 -7.30 -8.58
CA TRP A 137 -11.15 -7.83 -8.33
C TRP A 137 -10.37 -8.19 -9.58
N LYS A 138 -11.02 -8.93 -10.50
CA LYS A 138 -10.38 -9.41 -11.73
C LYS A 138 -10.08 -8.30 -12.75
N THR A 139 -10.58 -7.09 -12.53
CA THR A 139 -10.51 -6.01 -13.52
C THR A 139 -9.72 -4.79 -13.06
N LYS A 140 -9.24 -4.78 -11.83
CA LYS A 140 -8.59 -3.62 -11.22
C LYS A 140 -7.15 -3.93 -10.79
N GLY A 141 -6.41 -2.88 -10.52
CA GLY A 141 -4.98 -2.88 -10.45
C GLY A 141 -4.26 -3.71 -9.42
N VAL A 142 -4.90 -4.16 -8.34
CA VAL A 142 -4.18 -4.90 -7.29
C VAL A 142 -3.79 -6.29 -7.78
N LYS A 143 -2.49 -6.52 -7.88
CA LYS A 143 -1.89 -7.78 -8.38
C LYS A 143 -1.25 -8.61 -7.28
N ALA A 144 -0.95 -7.99 -6.14
CA ALA A 144 -0.31 -8.69 -5.04
C ALA A 144 -0.71 -8.09 -3.69
N VAL A 145 -0.69 -8.92 -2.68
CA VAL A 145 -0.76 -8.52 -1.27
C VAL A 145 0.55 -8.90 -0.63
N VAL A 146 1.19 -7.93 0.02
CA VAL A 146 2.44 -8.14 0.75
C VAL A 146 2.25 -7.68 2.18
N VAL A 147 2.59 -8.53 3.13
CA VAL A 147 2.57 -8.21 4.55
C VAL A 147 3.98 -8.31 5.09
N ILE A 148 4.49 -7.20 5.60
CA ILE A 148 5.84 -7.17 6.16
C ILE A 148 5.85 -6.61 7.57
N SER A 149 6.82 -7.04 8.35
CA SER A 149 7.22 -6.40 9.60
C SER A 149 8.53 -5.65 9.39
N SER A 150 9.04 -4.99 10.42
CA SER A 150 10.36 -4.37 10.40
C SER A 150 11.49 -5.36 10.10
N LYS A 151 11.28 -6.65 10.34
CA LYS A 151 12.32 -7.68 10.24
C LYS A 151 12.25 -8.55 9.00
N LYS A 152 11.05 -8.85 8.50
CA LYS A 152 10.89 -9.80 7.41
C LYS A 152 9.55 -9.65 6.69
N ILE A 153 9.48 -10.20 5.49
CA ILE A 153 8.22 -10.43 4.80
C ILE A 153 7.51 -11.59 5.51
N LEU A 154 6.32 -11.32 6.04
CA LEU A 154 5.49 -12.32 6.73
C LEU A 154 4.66 -13.12 5.75
N TYR A 155 4.22 -12.49 4.67
CA TYR A 155 3.31 -13.09 3.70
C TYR A 155 3.39 -12.34 2.38
N GLU A 156 3.33 -13.08 1.29
CA GLU A 156 3.31 -12.53 -0.05
C GLU A 156 2.42 -13.40 -0.93
N HIS A 157 1.47 -12.78 -1.61
CA HIS A 157 0.58 -13.47 -2.54
C HIS A 157 0.44 -12.67 -3.82
N HIS A 158 0.65 -13.33 -4.94
CA HIS A 158 0.46 -12.78 -6.28
C HIS A 158 -0.81 -13.36 -6.87
N PHE A 159 -1.67 -12.47 -7.36
CA PHE A 159 -2.91 -12.92 -7.98
C PHE A 159 -2.66 -13.28 -9.43
N ASP A 160 -3.18 -14.41 -9.83
CA ASP A 160 -3.18 -14.82 -11.23
C ASP A 160 -4.21 -13.98 -12.00
N GLU A 161 -3.82 -13.51 -13.15
CA GLU A 161 -4.71 -12.77 -14.04
C GLU A 161 -5.77 -13.68 -14.67
#